data_3f442c69d9ee48ab2419d930380fae9a
#
_entry.id   3f442c69d9ee48ab2419d930380fae9a
#
_cell.length_a   1.000
_cell.length_b   1.000
_cell.length_c   1.000
_cell.angle_alpha   90.00
_cell.angle_beta   90.00
_cell.angle_gamma   90.00
#
_symmetry.space_group_name_H-M   'P 1'
#
loop_
_entity.id
_entity.type
_entity.pdbx_description
1 polymer ?
#
loop_
_entity_poly.entity_id
_entity_poly.type
_entity_poly.pdbx_seq_one_letter_code
_entity_poly.pdbx_strand_id
1 'polypeptide(L)'
;RQRQMCIRDSIDGVERPAADLIPEEIERIELLKDATAKILYGARAANGVLWVTTRRGKANRRIYNATAEAGVVQMTRTPDFLNSYQYANLYNEARANDGLTPYYNQKQLEGYKNSKGANDLLYPNVDLYDQLLNKNANYRKVSFDMTGGTDRVRYALIAGYVGGSGFEDVTYTPQLHRLTLRGNLDFNVTDFLTISADVAGRMEMRKWGQLDCGQVFTALSTHRPNEYPLTMSPEETGLASSDGIPLFGASLLRPMNAYAETMYGGYTDERYTRSQTNIGLKFDLDMLTKGLKAGAFLSFDNYDYLQLSLSKVYPTYAIKTYRDFAGEEQIMYTQMKKTDVATSQSRKSTTLQQTLGWNAFAGYENTFNQKHDVSARLTYMYSKTTNQGVTQDIINANYALRLNYMYDRRYAVEADMALMGSNRFKPGNKYFFSTAGGLAWILSNEDFLKDNE
;
A
#
# COMPACT_ATOMS: atom_id res chain seq x y z
N ARG A 1 10.30 8.82 -12.26
CA ARG A 1 10.31 8.46 -10.82
C ARG A 1 10.09 9.75 -10.05
N GLN A 2 8.85 10.06 -9.66
CA GLN A 2 8.58 11.05 -8.63
C GLN A 2 9.34 10.61 -7.38
N ARG A 3 10.23 11.47 -6.89
CA ARG A 3 10.75 11.33 -5.52
C ARG A 3 9.51 11.40 -4.62
N GLN A 4 9.11 10.29 -4.05
CA GLN A 4 8.18 10.30 -2.94
C GLN A 4 8.84 11.17 -1.88
N MET A 5 8.28 12.36 -1.67
CA MET A 5 8.61 13.14 -0.50
C MET A 5 8.23 12.25 0.68
N CYS A 6 9.22 11.82 1.45
CA CYS A 6 9.00 11.01 2.64
C CYS A 6 8.37 11.90 3.73
N ILE A 7 7.08 12.21 3.57
CA ILE A 7 6.26 12.78 4.63
C ILE A 7 6.12 11.69 5.69
N ARG A 8 6.23 12.05 6.95
CA ARG A 8 6.04 11.12 8.06
C ARG A 8 4.60 11.15 8.53
N ASP A 9 3.98 9.99 8.55
CA ASP A 9 2.63 9.85 9.09
C ASP A 9 2.72 9.66 10.61
N SER A 10 1.87 10.37 11.32
CA SER A 10 1.71 10.27 12.77
C SER A 10 0.23 10.09 13.10
N ILE A 11 -0.12 8.97 13.72
CA ILE A 11 -1.46 8.67 14.20
C ILE A 11 -1.47 8.83 15.71
N ASP A 12 -2.25 9.79 16.22
CA ASP A 12 -2.37 10.13 17.64
C ASP A 12 -1.01 10.32 18.33
N GLY A 13 -0.03 10.89 17.62
CA GLY A 13 1.31 11.17 18.15
C GLY A 13 2.32 10.03 18.02
N VAL A 14 1.95 8.88 17.47
CA VAL A 14 2.83 7.76 17.19
C VAL A 14 3.11 7.67 15.68
N GLU A 15 4.35 7.42 15.29
CA GLU A 15 4.73 7.23 13.88
C GLU A 15 4.15 5.90 13.36
N ARG A 16 3.12 6.00 12.54
CA ARG A 16 2.36 4.89 11.95
C ARG A 16 1.86 5.26 10.56
N PRO A 17 1.81 4.34 9.58
CA PRO A 17 1.29 4.64 8.24
C PRO A 17 -0.20 5.02 8.27
N ALA A 18 -0.55 6.18 7.72
CA ALA A 18 -1.95 6.63 7.58
C ALA A 18 -2.76 5.73 6.64
N ALA A 19 -2.10 5.06 5.69
CA ALA A 19 -2.71 4.08 4.79
C ALA A 19 -3.29 2.83 5.50
N ASP A 20 -2.97 2.64 6.78
CA ASP A 20 -3.56 1.56 7.58
C ASP A 20 -4.98 1.88 8.06
N LEU A 21 -5.36 3.16 8.07
CA LEU A 21 -6.66 3.61 8.53
C LEU A 21 -7.74 3.50 7.46
N ILE A 22 -8.97 3.27 7.88
CA ILE A 22 -10.15 3.51 7.06
C ILE A 22 -10.70 4.92 7.38
N PRO A 23 -11.44 5.57 6.44
CA PRO A 23 -11.95 6.94 6.64
C PRO A 23 -12.78 7.10 7.92
N GLU A 24 -13.50 6.06 8.32
CA GLU A 24 -14.37 6.04 9.51
C GLU A 24 -13.57 6.14 10.81
N GLU A 25 -12.28 5.79 10.82
CA GLU A 25 -11.40 5.93 12.00
C GLU A 25 -10.91 7.37 12.19
N ILE A 26 -11.00 8.21 11.15
CA ILE A 26 -10.34 9.52 11.11
C ILE A 26 -11.31 10.61 11.59
N GLU A 27 -10.87 11.41 12.56
CA GLU A 27 -11.56 12.64 12.95
C GLU A 27 -10.99 13.86 12.21
N ARG A 28 -9.65 13.96 12.10
CA ARG A 28 -8.96 15.09 11.48
C ARG A 28 -7.62 14.69 10.89
N ILE A 29 -7.27 15.34 9.78
CA ILE A 29 -5.95 15.23 9.15
C ILE A 29 -5.36 16.62 9.04
N GLU A 30 -4.11 16.78 9.46
CA GLU A 30 -3.34 18.01 9.38
C GLU A 30 -1.99 17.74 8.73
N LEU A 31 -1.55 18.62 7.84
CA LEU A 31 -0.24 18.54 7.22
C LEU A 31 0.68 19.61 7.82
N LEU A 32 1.60 19.16 8.67
CA LEU A 32 2.59 20.01 9.31
C LEU A 32 3.78 20.22 8.37
N LYS A 33 3.93 21.42 7.82
CA LYS A 33 5.00 21.77 6.86
C LYS A 33 6.05 22.68 7.45
N ASP A 34 5.72 23.42 8.49
CA ASP A 34 6.58 24.44 9.09
C ASP A 34 7.73 23.82 9.89
N ALA A 35 8.86 24.52 9.95
CA ALA A 35 10.04 24.07 10.67
C ALA A 35 9.74 23.87 12.18
N THR A 36 8.98 24.78 12.76
CA THR A 36 8.55 24.75 14.16
C THR A 36 7.70 23.50 14.47
N ALA A 37 6.73 23.19 13.60
CA ALA A 37 5.91 21.99 13.77
C ALA A 37 6.72 20.70 13.61
N LYS A 38 7.68 20.67 12.65
CA LYS A 38 8.49 19.48 12.37
C LYS A 38 9.51 19.15 13.44
N ILE A 39 10.03 20.14 14.15
CA ILE A 39 11.07 19.96 15.16
C ILE A 39 10.62 19.03 16.30
N LEU A 40 9.32 18.98 16.60
CA LEU A 40 8.75 18.08 17.61
C LEU A 40 8.89 16.60 17.23
N TYR A 41 9.00 16.28 15.93
CA TYR A 41 9.08 14.91 15.41
C TYR A 41 10.50 14.47 15.03
N GLY A 42 11.47 15.38 15.19
CA GLY A 42 12.87 15.11 14.92
C GLY A 42 13.25 15.13 13.45
N ALA A 43 14.49 14.77 13.14
CA ALA A 43 15.10 14.85 11.81
C ALA A 43 14.32 14.06 10.73
N ARG A 44 13.61 13.00 11.11
CA ARG A 44 12.82 12.19 10.18
C ARG A 44 11.60 12.94 9.62
N ALA A 45 11.16 14.00 10.25
CA ALA A 45 10.05 14.85 9.84
C ALA A 45 10.48 16.02 8.91
N ALA A 46 11.71 16.05 8.43
CA ALA A 46 12.26 17.15 7.61
C ALA A 46 11.38 17.51 6.40
N ASN A 47 10.69 16.53 5.80
CA ASN A 47 9.82 16.72 4.63
C ASN A 47 8.34 17.02 5.01
N GLY A 48 8.01 17.11 6.29
CA GLY A 48 6.65 17.31 6.79
C GLY A 48 6.12 16.11 7.57
N VAL A 49 5.03 16.35 8.30
CA VAL A 49 4.30 15.36 9.07
C VAL A 49 2.84 15.39 8.69
N LEU A 50 2.29 14.24 8.29
CA LEU A 50 0.86 14.03 8.17
C LEU A 50 0.34 13.62 9.55
N TRP A 51 -0.28 14.56 10.26
CA TRP A 51 -0.86 14.32 11.56
C TRP A 51 -2.30 13.85 11.42
N VAL A 52 -2.58 12.65 11.88
CA VAL A 52 -3.93 12.07 11.86
C VAL A 52 -4.39 11.93 13.30
N THR A 53 -5.56 12.48 13.58
CA THR A 53 -6.27 12.29 14.86
C THR A 53 -7.39 11.29 14.63
N THR A 54 -7.45 10.22 15.43
CA THR A 54 -8.51 9.23 15.36
C THR A 54 -9.75 9.66 16.15
N ARG A 55 -10.91 9.10 15.75
CA ARG A 55 -12.19 9.41 16.41
C ARG A 55 -12.21 8.99 17.87
N ARG A 56 -12.74 9.86 18.72
CA ARG A 56 -12.96 9.62 20.15
C ARG A 56 -14.41 9.87 20.53
N GLY A 57 -14.84 9.28 21.63
CA GLY A 57 -16.16 9.49 22.20
C GLY A 57 -16.32 10.93 22.74
N LYS A 58 -17.56 11.42 22.72
CA LYS A 58 -17.94 12.70 23.34
C LYS A 58 -18.90 12.44 24.49
N ALA A 59 -18.77 13.22 25.57
CA ALA A 59 -19.67 13.12 26.73
C ALA A 59 -21.12 13.41 26.31
N ASN A 60 -22.05 12.69 26.91
CA ASN A 60 -23.50 12.88 26.76
C ASN A 60 -24.02 12.82 25.32
N ARG A 61 -23.27 12.16 24.41
CA ARG A 61 -23.65 11.95 23.02
C ARG A 61 -23.36 10.51 22.61
N ARG A 62 -24.33 9.86 21.98
CA ARG A 62 -24.16 8.52 21.38
C ARG A 62 -24.47 8.59 19.90
N ILE A 63 -23.58 8.07 19.07
CA ILE A 63 -23.73 8.05 17.62
C ILE A 63 -23.41 6.63 17.17
N TYR A 64 -24.26 6.11 16.31
CA TYR A 64 -24.09 4.81 15.63
C TYR A 64 -24.17 5.07 14.14
N ASN A 65 -23.19 4.63 13.38
CA ASN A 65 -23.22 4.68 11.94
C ASN A 65 -22.94 3.27 11.41
N ALA A 66 -23.68 2.88 10.39
CA ALA A 66 -23.45 1.66 9.65
C ALA A 66 -23.48 2.00 8.16
N THR A 67 -22.46 1.55 7.43
CA THR A 67 -22.36 1.79 5.99
C THR A 67 -22.13 0.46 5.30
N ALA A 68 -22.86 0.20 4.24
CA ALA A 68 -22.64 -0.93 3.35
C ALA A 68 -22.58 -0.41 1.91
N GLU A 69 -21.49 -0.73 1.24
CA GLU A 69 -21.24 -0.34 -0.14
C GLU A 69 -20.92 -1.59 -0.97
N ALA A 70 -21.49 -1.66 -2.15
CA ALA A 70 -21.16 -2.65 -3.16
C ALA A 70 -21.03 -1.94 -4.51
N GLY A 71 -20.03 -2.30 -5.27
CA GLY A 71 -19.75 -1.67 -6.54
C GLY A 71 -19.15 -2.62 -7.57
N VAL A 72 -19.31 -2.24 -8.82
CA VAL A 72 -18.63 -2.84 -9.96
C VAL A 72 -17.56 -1.87 -10.42
N VAL A 73 -16.35 -2.36 -10.55
CA VAL A 73 -15.21 -1.62 -11.09
C VAL A 73 -15.04 -2.02 -12.54
N GLN A 74 -14.97 -1.05 -13.43
CA GLN A 74 -14.79 -1.29 -14.88
C GLN A 74 -13.56 -0.57 -15.37
N MET A 75 -12.86 -1.16 -16.33
CA MET A 75 -11.80 -0.47 -17.05
C MET A 75 -12.42 0.62 -17.92
N THR A 76 -11.97 1.86 -17.74
CA THR A 76 -12.46 3.01 -18.51
C THR A 76 -11.98 3.00 -19.96
N ARG A 77 -10.85 2.34 -20.21
CA ARG A 77 -10.26 2.20 -21.54
C ARG A 77 -9.39 0.95 -21.56
N THR A 78 -9.54 0.16 -22.61
CA THR A 78 -8.65 -0.95 -22.98
C THR A 78 -7.97 -0.60 -24.31
N PRO A 79 -6.71 -0.98 -24.52
CA PRO A 79 -6.09 -0.84 -25.85
C PRO A 79 -6.70 -1.85 -26.82
N ASP A 80 -6.88 -1.43 -28.07
CA ASP A 80 -7.22 -2.32 -29.16
C ASP A 80 -5.93 -2.84 -29.80
N PHE A 81 -5.70 -4.14 -29.73
CA PHE A 81 -4.54 -4.77 -30.35
C PHE A 81 -4.85 -5.28 -31.74
N LEU A 82 -3.80 -5.34 -32.56
CA LEU A 82 -3.88 -5.91 -33.89
C LEU A 82 -4.11 -7.43 -33.81
N ASN A 83 -4.93 -7.96 -34.70
CA ASN A 83 -4.99 -9.38 -34.92
C ASN A 83 -3.74 -9.89 -35.67
N SER A 84 -3.55 -11.19 -35.76
CA SER A 84 -2.37 -11.85 -36.36
C SER A 84 -2.12 -11.45 -37.82
N TYR A 85 -3.19 -11.32 -38.61
CA TYR A 85 -3.10 -10.92 -40.00
C TYR A 85 -2.68 -9.45 -40.14
N GLN A 86 -3.30 -8.57 -39.37
CA GLN A 86 -2.95 -7.14 -39.35
C GLN A 86 -1.50 -6.94 -38.88
N TYR A 87 -1.11 -7.63 -37.81
CA TYR A 87 0.25 -7.58 -37.30
C TYR A 87 1.28 -8.03 -38.35
N ALA A 88 1.04 -9.17 -39.01
CA ALA A 88 1.95 -9.71 -40.02
C ALA A 88 2.12 -8.78 -41.23
N ASN A 89 1.01 -8.16 -41.71
CA ASN A 89 1.07 -7.19 -42.80
C ASN A 89 1.84 -5.93 -42.41
N LEU A 90 1.52 -5.31 -41.27
CA LEU A 90 2.21 -4.08 -40.80
C LEU A 90 3.68 -4.35 -40.50
N TYR A 91 4.01 -5.56 -40.00
CA TYR A 91 5.41 -5.95 -39.81
C TYR A 91 6.18 -6.04 -41.13
N ASN A 92 5.56 -6.63 -42.18
CA ASN A 92 6.14 -6.65 -43.51
C ASN A 92 6.29 -5.24 -44.12
N GLU A 93 5.30 -4.35 -43.92
CA GLU A 93 5.36 -2.96 -44.35
C GLU A 93 6.52 -2.21 -43.65
N ALA A 94 6.65 -2.35 -42.33
CA ALA A 94 7.76 -1.78 -41.58
C ALA A 94 9.13 -2.24 -42.11
N ARG A 95 9.28 -3.54 -42.42
CA ARG A 95 10.49 -4.08 -43.02
C ARG A 95 10.77 -3.53 -44.42
N ALA A 96 9.73 -3.37 -45.23
CA ALA A 96 9.87 -2.78 -46.55
C ALA A 96 10.34 -1.32 -46.46
N ASN A 97 9.83 -0.54 -45.53
CA ASN A 97 10.27 0.83 -45.23
C ASN A 97 11.75 0.90 -44.83
N ASP A 98 12.25 -0.13 -44.13
CA ASP A 98 13.65 -0.30 -43.76
C ASP A 98 14.52 -0.91 -44.89
N GLY A 99 13.95 -1.14 -46.09
CA GLY A 99 14.64 -1.75 -47.24
C GLY A 99 14.92 -3.26 -47.04
N LEU A 100 14.24 -3.92 -46.14
CA LEU A 100 14.42 -5.33 -45.82
C LEU A 100 13.35 -6.19 -46.56
N THR A 101 13.67 -7.45 -46.83
CA THR A 101 12.69 -8.40 -47.40
C THR A 101 11.56 -8.69 -46.45
N PRO A 102 10.33 -8.96 -46.94
CA PRO A 102 9.21 -9.40 -46.10
C PRO A 102 9.58 -10.57 -45.21
N TYR A 103 9.14 -10.54 -43.96
CA TYR A 103 9.35 -11.62 -42.99
C TYR A 103 8.29 -12.73 -43.16
N TYR A 104 7.04 -12.35 -43.36
CA TYR A 104 5.93 -13.26 -43.59
C TYR A 104 5.67 -13.40 -45.09
N ASN A 105 5.69 -14.63 -45.60
CA ASN A 105 5.36 -14.92 -47.00
C ASN A 105 3.83 -14.93 -47.24
N GLN A 106 3.42 -14.98 -48.50
CA GLN A 106 2.01 -14.93 -48.86
C GLN A 106 1.19 -16.09 -48.25
N LYS A 107 1.73 -17.33 -48.20
CA LYS A 107 1.08 -18.47 -47.56
C LYS A 107 0.81 -18.23 -46.08
N GLN A 108 1.76 -17.61 -45.37
CA GLN A 108 1.62 -17.28 -43.97
C GLN A 108 0.57 -16.20 -43.75
N LEU A 109 0.55 -15.15 -44.59
CA LEU A 109 -0.46 -14.10 -44.54
C LEU A 109 -1.87 -14.66 -44.74
N GLU A 110 -2.04 -15.55 -45.72
CA GLU A 110 -3.31 -16.24 -45.95
C GLU A 110 -3.69 -17.17 -44.78
N GLY A 111 -2.72 -17.86 -44.20
CA GLY A 111 -2.91 -18.67 -43.01
C GLY A 111 -3.42 -17.82 -41.82
N TYR A 112 -2.80 -16.70 -41.52
CA TYR A 112 -3.25 -15.80 -40.45
C TYR A 112 -4.62 -15.17 -40.74
N LYS A 113 -4.93 -14.87 -42.01
CA LYS A 113 -6.25 -14.39 -42.43
C LYS A 113 -7.36 -15.43 -42.16
N ASN A 114 -7.04 -16.69 -42.30
CA ASN A 114 -7.95 -17.81 -42.12
C ASN A 114 -7.72 -18.54 -40.79
N SER A 115 -7.10 -17.87 -39.80
CA SER A 115 -6.79 -18.47 -38.49
C SER A 115 -8.04 -19.01 -37.80
N LYS A 116 -7.90 -20.16 -37.15
CA LYS A 116 -8.94 -20.79 -36.32
C LYS A 116 -9.00 -20.23 -34.89
N GLY A 117 -8.19 -19.18 -34.59
CA GLY A 117 -8.18 -18.51 -33.30
C GLY A 117 -6.92 -18.76 -32.48
N ALA A 118 -7.04 -18.55 -31.16
CA ALA A 118 -5.91 -18.52 -30.23
C ALA A 118 -5.15 -19.87 -30.11
N ASN A 119 -5.80 -20.99 -30.46
CA ASN A 119 -5.23 -22.35 -30.36
C ASN A 119 -4.89 -22.93 -31.74
N ASP A 120 -4.93 -22.12 -32.80
CA ASP A 120 -4.47 -22.56 -34.11
C ASP A 120 -2.97 -22.88 -34.04
N LEU A 121 -2.60 -24.08 -34.38
CA LEU A 121 -1.26 -24.63 -34.21
C LEU A 121 -0.20 -23.87 -35.01
N LEU A 122 -0.52 -23.53 -36.29
CA LEU A 122 0.41 -22.87 -37.21
C LEU A 122 0.18 -21.38 -37.37
N TYR A 123 -1.07 -20.93 -37.23
CA TYR A 123 -1.49 -19.57 -37.48
C TYR A 123 -2.32 -19.02 -36.32
N PRO A 124 -1.73 -19.01 -35.10
CA PRO A 124 -2.47 -18.53 -33.93
C PRO A 124 -2.89 -17.07 -34.07
N ASN A 125 -4.07 -16.75 -33.54
CA ASN A 125 -4.56 -15.39 -33.42
C ASN A 125 -5.00 -15.15 -31.98
N VAL A 126 -4.06 -14.62 -31.19
CA VAL A 126 -4.18 -14.52 -29.73
C VAL A 126 -4.48 -13.09 -29.32
N ASP A 127 -5.59 -12.89 -28.66
CA ASP A 127 -5.87 -11.68 -27.86
C ASP A 127 -5.81 -12.04 -26.38
N LEU A 128 -4.68 -11.73 -25.73
CA LEU A 128 -4.51 -12.02 -24.32
C LEU A 128 -5.40 -11.17 -23.42
N TYR A 129 -5.85 -9.99 -23.85
CA TYR A 129 -6.79 -9.19 -23.05
C TYR A 129 -8.14 -9.90 -22.92
N ASP A 130 -8.66 -10.43 -24.04
CA ASP A 130 -9.92 -11.16 -24.04
C ASP A 130 -9.82 -12.49 -23.28
N GLN A 131 -8.64 -13.11 -23.28
CA GLN A 131 -8.41 -14.42 -22.66
C GLN A 131 -8.13 -14.36 -21.15
N LEU A 132 -7.58 -13.26 -20.64
CA LEU A 132 -7.08 -13.18 -19.27
C LEU A 132 -7.74 -12.09 -18.42
N LEU A 133 -8.61 -11.24 -19.00
CA LEU A 133 -9.22 -10.17 -18.26
C LEU A 133 -10.75 -10.21 -18.32
N ASN A 134 -11.36 -10.14 -17.16
CA ASN A 134 -12.77 -9.84 -17.01
C ASN A 134 -13.05 -8.34 -17.27
N LYS A 135 -14.20 -8.04 -17.84
CA LYS A 135 -14.64 -6.66 -18.06
C LYS A 135 -14.93 -5.95 -16.74
N ASN A 136 -15.27 -6.69 -15.71
CA ASN A 136 -15.73 -6.18 -14.43
C ASN A 136 -14.97 -6.84 -13.27
N ALA A 137 -14.64 -6.03 -12.28
CA ALA A 137 -14.19 -6.47 -10.97
C ALA A 137 -15.21 -6.05 -9.90
N ASN A 138 -15.22 -6.67 -8.73
CA ASN A 138 -16.14 -6.33 -7.67
C ASN A 138 -15.46 -5.59 -6.52
N TYR A 139 -16.23 -4.77 -5.83
CA TYR A 139 -15.85 -4.05 -4.64
C TYR A 139 -16.97 -4.15 -3.60
N ARG A 140 -16.59 -4.37 -2.35
CA ARG A 140 -17.49 -4.46 -1.21
C ARG A 140 -16.87 -3.80 0.00
N LYS A 141 -17.64 -2.96 0.70
CA LYS A 141 -17.24 -2.36 1.96
C LYS A 141 -18.41 -2.42 2.94
N VAL A 142 -18.11 -2.81 4.16
CA VAL A 142 -19.04 -2.73 5.29
C VAL A 142 -18.28 -2.06 6.44
N SER A 143 -18.85 -1.04 7.03
CA SER A 143 -18.31 -0.40 8.22
C SER A 143 -19.39 -0.14 9.25
N PHE A 144 -18.99 -0.22 10.50
CA PHE A 144 -19.81 0.13 11.66
C PHE A 144 -18.94 0.96 12.60
N ASP A 145 -19.48 2.10 13.04
CA ASP A 145 -18.84 2.88 14.09
C ASP A 145 -19.84 3.28 15.17
N MET A 146 -19.38 3.20 16.41
CA MET A 146 -20.09 3.59 17.59
C MET A 146 -19.22 4.51 18.41
N THR A 147 -19.71 5.73 18.66
CA THR A 147 -19.03 6.68 19.55
C THR A 147 -19.99 7.15 20.63
N GLY A 148 -19.47 7.32 21.84
CA GLY A 148 -20.32 7.78 22.92
C GLY A 148 -19.57 8.00 24.22
N GLY A 149 -20.32 8.32 25.27
CA GLY A 149 -19.73 8.42 26.60
C GLY A 149 -20.56 9.22 27.59
N THR A 150 -20.04 9.27 28.78
CA THR A 150 -20.43 10.13 29.89
C THR A 150 -19.29 11.07 30.23
N ASP A 151 -19.43 11.90 31.26
CA ASP A 151 -18.34 12.74 31.73
C ASP A 151 -17.15 11.92 32.25
N ARG A 152 -17.37 10.67 32.72
CA ARG A 152 -16.34 9.78 33.24
C ARG A 152 -15.74 8.86 32.20
N VAL A 153 -16.54 8.35 31.26
CA VAL A 153 -16.08 7.36 30.27
C VAL A 153 -16.48 7.82 28.88
N ARG A 154 -15.52 7.91 27.97
CA ARG A 154 -15.74 8.18 26.54
C ARG A 154 -15.15 7.06 25.74
N TYR A 155 -15.87 6.61 24.70
CA TYR A 155 -15.46 5.48 23.89
C TYR A 155 -15.77 5.71 22.40
N ALA A 156 -14.93 5.13 21.56
CA ALA A 156 -15.18 4.95 20.14
C ALA A 156 -14.81 3.53 19.76
N LEU A 157 -15.72 2.85 19.05
CA LEU A 157 -15.49 1.52 18.49
C LEU A 157 -15.78 1.60 16.99
N ILE A 158 -14.81 1.22 16.17
CA ILE A 158 -14.91 1.22 14.72
C ILE A 158 -14.53 -0.16 14.20
N ALA A 159 -15.38 -0.74 13.36
CA ALA A 159 -15.13 -1.99 12.66
C ALA A 159 -15.35 -1.80 11.17
N GLY A 160 -14.48 -2.33 10.34
CA GLY A 160 -14.57 -2.21 8.89
C GLY A 160 -14.11 -3.46 8.17
N TYR A 161 -14.81 -3.79 7.10
CA TYR A 161 -14.44 -4.82 6.15
C TYR A 161 -14.39 -4.23 4.74
N VAL A 162 -13.32 -4.52 4.00
CA VAL A 162 -13.18 -4.21 2.58
C VAL A 162 -12.81 -5.47 1.85
N GLY A 163 -13.53 -5.78 0.78
CA GLY A 163 -13.26 -6.92 -0.08
C GLY A 163 -13.40 -6.56 -1.55
N GLY A 164 -12.68 -7.26 -2.40
CA GLY A 164 -12.76 -7.05 -3.84
C GLY A 164 -11.99 -8.09 -4.64
N SER A 165 -12.24 -8.11 -5.96
CA SER A 165 -11.49 -8.94 -6.91
C SER A 165 -10.64 -8.07 -7.83
N GLY A 166 -9.63 -8.69 -8.47
CA GLY A 166 -8.95 -8.11 -9.65
C GLY A 166 -9.77 -8.29 -10.93
N PHE A 167 -9.21 -7.81 -12.02
CA PHE A 167 -9.78 -8.00 -13.37
C PHE A 167 -9.34 -9.31 -14.01
N GLU A 168 -8.29 -9.94 -13.51
CA GLU A 168 -7.72 -11.15 -14.10
C GLU A 168 -8.73 -12.30 -14.03
N ASP A 169 -9.08 -12.87 -15.19
CA ASP A 169 -9.90 -14.07 -15.34
C ASP A 169 -8.99 -15.31 -15.40
N VAL A 170 -8.61 -15.76 -14.23
CA VAL A 170 -7.58 -16.78 -14.06
C VAL A 170 -8.00 -17.74 -12.95
N THR A 171 -7.37 -18.93 -12.90
CA THR A 171 -7.67 -19.97 -11.90
C THR A 171 -7.64 -19.44 -10.47
N TYR A 172 -6.75 -18.49 -10.19
CA TYR A 172 -6.66 -17.82 -8.90
C TYR A 172 -6.90 -16.31 -9.10
N THR A 173 -8.13 -15.94 -9.43
CA THR A 173 -8.56 -14.54 -9.56
C THR A 173 -8.10 -13.74 -8.34
N PRO A 174 -7.41 -12.61 -8.55
CA PRO A 174 -6.93 -11.79 -7.44
C PRO A 174 -8.05 -11.38 -6.50
N GLN A 175 -7.82 -11.58 -5.21
CA GLN A 175 -8.78 -11.26 -4.16
C GLN A 175 -8.10 -10.47 -3.05
N LEU A 176 -8.82 -9.50 -2.52
CA LEU A 176 -8.45 -8.73 -1.35
C LEU A 176 -9.54 -8.89 -0.29
N HIS A 177 -9.14 -9.21 0.93
CA HIS A 177 -9.97 -9.18 2.12
C HIS A 177 -9.23 -8.41 3.20
N ARG A 178 -9.82 -7.30 3.68
CA ARG A 178 -9.26 -6.48 4.76
C ARG A 178 -10.28 -6.33 5.86
N LEU A 179 -9.89 -6.69 7.07
CA LEU A 179 -10.64 -6.46 8.30
C LEU A 179 -9.89 -5.43 9.14
N THR A 180 -10.59 -4.45 9.67
CA THR A 180 -10.05 -3.41 10.56
C THR A 180 -10.95 -3.30 11.79
N LEU A 181 -10.33 -3.19 12.96
CA LEU A 181 -11.00 -2.97 14.23
C LEU A 181 -10.22 -1.93 15.03
N ARG A 182 -10.91 -0.93 15.57
CA ARG A 182 -10.33 0.07 16.49
C ARG A 182 -11.26 0.31 17.67
N GLY A 183 -10.68 0.36 18.85
CA GLY A 183 -11.33 0.80 20.08
C GLY A 183 -10.49 1.89 20.76
N ASN A 184 -11.06 3.04 21.01
CA ASN A 184 -10.48 4.13 21.77
C ASN A 184 -11.32 4.36 23.02
N LEU A 185 -10.68 4.39 24.19
CA LEU A 185 -11.33 4.57 25.50
C LEU A 185 -10.60 5.65 26.27
N ASP A 186 -11.34 6.64 26.77
CA ASP A 186 -10.87 7.61 27.73
C ASP A 186 -11.67 7.46 29.04
N PHE A 187 -10.99 7.31 30.14
CA PHE A 187 -11.56 7.15 31.48
C PHE A 187 -11.04 8.24 32.42
N ASN A 188 -11.92 9.16 32.84
CA ASN A 188 -11.64 10.16 33.85
C ASN A 188 -11.74 9.49 35.24
N VAL A 189 -10.60 9.06 35.78
CA VAL A 189 -10.51 8.42 37.10
C VAL A 189 -10.86 9.39 38.19
N THR A 190 -10.31 10.61 38.08
CA THR A 190 -10.57 11.76 38.92
C THR A 190 -10.68 13.01 38.03
N ASP A 191 -10.95 14.16 38.62
CA ASP A 191 -11.01 15.42 37.90
C ASP A 191 -9.65 15.82 37.31
N PHE A 192 -8.55 15.34 37.91
CA PHE A 192 -7.19 15.64 37.49
C PHE A 192 -6.51 14.51 36.73
N LEU A 193 -7.07 13.27 36.67
CA LEU A 193 -6.44 12.12 36.03
C LEU A 193 -7.37 11.47 35.00
N THR A 194 -6.93 11.45 33.75
CA THR A 194 -7.54 10.67 32.67
C THR A 194 -6.59 9.54 32.25
N ILE A 195 -7.12 8.32 32.17
CA ILE A 195 -6.45 7.16 31.56
C ILE A 195 -7.03 6.96 30.17
N SER A 196 -6.19 6.79 29.16
CA SER A 196 -6.60 6.41 27.81
C SER A 196 -6.06 5.04 27.44
N ALA A 197 -6.87 4.26 26.70
CA ALA A 197 -6.49 2.99 26.13
C ALA A 197 -6.99 2.91 24.68
N ASP A 198 -6.06 2.81 23.74
CA ASP A 198 -6.36 2.70 22.31
C ASP A 198 -5.83 1.37 21.80
N VAL A 199 -6.67 0.58 21.15
CA VAL A 199 -6.29 -0.69 20.53
C VAL A 199 -6.80 -0.71 19.11
N ALA A 200 -5.93 -1.03 18.17
CA ALA A 200 -6.33 -1.22 16.77
C ALA A 200 -5.70 -2.49 16.19
N GLY A 201 -6.47 -3.17 15.36
CA GLY A 201 -6.05 -4.33 14.61
C GLY A 201 -6.46 -4.23 13.15
N ARG A 202 -5.55 -4.62 12.25
CA ARG A 202 -5.83 -4.77 10.82
C ARG A 202 -5.27 -6.10 10.35
N MET A 203 -6.11 -6.87 9.69
CA MET A 203 -5.72 -8.07 8.95
C MET A 203 -6.08 -7.91 7.50
N GLU A 204 -5.14 -8.14 6.61
CA GLU A 204 -5.34 -8.10 5.18
C GLU A 204 -4.80 -9.37 4.54
N MET A 205 -5.64 -10.02 3.77
CA MET A 205 -5.30 -11.20 2.99
C MET A 205 -5.44 -10.86 1.51
N ARG A 206 -4.41 -11.19 0.74
CA ARG A 206 -4.37 -11.04 -0.71
C ARG A 206 -3.98 -12.37 -1.32
N LYS A 207 -4.67 -12.74 -2.37
CA LYS A 207 -4.34 -13.93 -3.14
C LYS A 207 -4.41 -13.59 -4.63
N TRP A 208 -3.44 -14.04 -5.39
CA TRP A 208 -3.40 -13.88 -6.86
C TRP A 208 -2.66 -15.03 -7.51
N GLY A 209 -2.66 -15.10 -8.85
CA GLY A 209 -1.89 -16.08 -9.62
C GLY A 209 -0.38 -15.95 -9.45
N GLN A 210 0.40 -16.78 -10.15
CA GLN A 210 1.86 -16.74 -10.05
C GLN A 210 2.46 -15.43 -10.58
N LEU A 211 1.86 -14.81 -11.59
CA LEU A 211 2.22 -13.47 -12.05
C LEU A 211 1.45 -12.42 -11.25
N ASP A 212 2.15 -11.38 -10.81
CA ASP A 212 1.51 -10.21 -10.24
C ASP A 212 0.83 -9.36 -11.32
N CYS A 213 -0.03 -8.43 -10.91
CA CYS A 213 -0.78 -7.56 -11.82
C CYS A 213 0.13 -6.84 -12.84
N GLY A 214 1.28 -6.31 -12.41
CA GLY A 214 2.23 -5.64 -13.30
C GLY A 214 2.83 -6.57 -14.34
N GLN A 215 3.14 -7.79 -13.95
CA GLN A 215 3.66 -8.84 -14.85
C GLN A 215 2.59 -9.30 -15.85
N VAL A 216 1.34 -9.49 -15.40
CA VAL A 216 0.20 -9.80 -16.30
C VAL A 216 0.04 -8.68 -17.34
N PHE A 217 -0.07 -7.43 -16.94
CA PHE A 217 -0.21 -6.30 -17.88
C PHE A 217 1.02 -6.13 -18.79
N THR A 218 2.22 -6.44 -18.33
CA THR A 218 3.42 -6.48 -19.18
C THR A 218 3.30 -7.56 -20.24
N ALA A 219 2.86 -8.76 -19.86
CA ALA A 219 2.64 -9.85 -20.80
C ALA A 219 1.57 -9.49 -21.85
N LEU A 220 0.43 -8.95 -21.41
CA LEU A 220 -0.67 -8.47 -22.27
C LEU A 220 -0.18 -7.46 -23.31
N SER A 221 0.67 -6.50 -22.89
CA SER A 221 1.11 -5.39 -23.75
C SER A 221 2.25 -5.76 -24.69
N THR A 222 2.97 -6.85 -24.45
CA THR A 222 4.17 -7.23 -25.23
C THR A 222 4.01 -8.52 -26.02
N HIS A 223 2.93 -9.26 -25.81
CA HIS A 223 2.64 -10.48 -26.58
C HIS A 223 2.27 -10.14 -28.02
N ARG A 224 2.84 -10.88 -28.98
CA ARG A 224 2.46 -10.76 -30.40
C ARG A 224 1.30 -11.70 -30.66
N PRO A 225 0.26 -11.27 -31.39
CA PRO A 225 -0.93 -12.09 -31.61
C PRO A 225 -0.65 -13.40 -32.35
N ASN A 226 0.44 -13.46 -33.10
CA ASN A 226 0.84 -14.61 -33.94
C ASN A 226 2.08 -15.35 -33.42
N GLU A 227 2.43 -15.20 -32.12
CA GLU A 227 3.71 -15.71 -31.62
C GLU A 227 3.68 -17.21 -31.34
N TYR A 228 2.64 -17.71 -30.69
CA TYR A 228 2.41 -19.13 -30.40
C TYR A 228 0.95 -19.38 -30.00
N PRO A 229 0.43 -20.63 -30.19
CA PRO A 229 -0.90 -20.99 -29.69
C PRO A 229 -0.93 -21.01 -28.18
N LEU A 230 -2.05 -20.62 -27.55
CA LEU A 230 -2.18 -20.64 -26.09
C LEU A 230 -2.13 -22.08 -25.55
N THR A 231 -2.91 -22.96 -26.13
CA THR A 231 -2.93 -24.39 -25.80
C THR A 231 -2.84 -25.21 -27.07
N MET A 232 -2.40 -26.46 -26.93
CA MET A 232 -2.29 -27.42 -28.02
C MET A 232 -2.96 -28.72 -27.61
N SER A 233 -3.66 -29.36 -28.57
CA SER A 233 -4.28 -30.67 -28.36
C SER A 233 -3.24 -31.81 -28.46
N PRO A 234 -3.23 -32.77 -27.53
CA PRO A 234 -2.42 -33.98 -27.65
C PRO A 234 -2.74 -34.76 -28.90
N GLU A 235 -4.00 -34.80 -29.35
CA GLU A 235 -4.46 -35.50 -30.53
C GLU A 235 -3.88 -34.92 -31.84
N GLU A 236 -3.77 -33.58 -31.92
CA GLU A 236 -3.20 -32.89 -33.08
C GLU A 236 -1.68 -32.94 -33.10
N THR A 237 -1.05 -32.93 -31.92
CA THR A 237 0.41 -32.84 -31.81
C THR A 237 1.10 -34.21 -31.70
N GLY A 238 0.37 -35.24 -31.29
CA GLY A 238 0.95 -36.55 -30.95
C GLY A 238 1.82 -36.54 -29.71
N LEU A 239 1.85 -35.42 -28.95
CA LEU A 239 2.63 -35.29 -27.73
C LEU A 239 1.84 -35.81 -26.52
N ALA A 240 2.53 -36.47 -25.60
CA ALA A 240 1.91 -36.95 -24.38
C ALA A 240 1.59 -35.79 -23.45
N SER A 241 0.35 -35.72 -22.97
CA SER A 241 -0.05 -34.87 -21.84
C SER A 241 0.05 -35.67 -20.55
N SER A 242 0.63 -35.13 -19.52
CA SER A 242 0.65 -35.76 -18.20
C SER A 242 -0.39 -35.08 -17.27
N ASP A 243 -1.11 -35.92 -16.51
CA ASP A 243 -2.03 -35.48 -15.44
C ASP A 243 -3.13 -34.49 -15.88
N GLY A 244 -3.57 -34.57 -17.15
CA GLY A 244 -4.61 -33.68 -17.69
C GLY A 244 -4.20 -32.22 -17.83
N ILE A 245 -2.90 -31.92 -17.76
CA ILE A 245 -2.37 -30.56 -17.99
C ILE A 245 -2.30 -30.34 -19.51
N PRO A 246 -2.89 -29.26 -20.06
CA PRO A 246 -2.77 -28.94 -21.46
C PRO A 246 -1.31 -28.75 -21.89
N LEU A 247 -1.04 -28.99 -23.16
CA LEU A 247 0.21 -28.61 -23.79
C LEU A 247 0.14 -27.13 -24.15
N PHE A 248 1.22 -26.37 -23.94
CA PHE A 248 1.25 -24.95 -24.19
C PHE A 248 2.27 -24.57 -25.25
N GLY A 249 1.87 -23.63 -26.12
CA GLY A 249 2.78 -23.06 -27.10
C GLY A 249 3.79 -22.13 -26.43
N ALA A 250 4.96 -21.99 -27.05
CA ALA A 250 6.02 -21.07 -26.70
C ALA A 250 6.81 -20.66 -27.94
N SER A 251 7.68 -19.67 -27.79
CA SER A 251 8.67 -19.32 -28.80
C SER A 251 10.08 -19.44 -28.23
N LEU A 252 11.09 -19.47 -29.10
CA LEU A 252 12.49 -19.46 -28.68
C LEU A 252 12.87 -18.20 -27.89
N LEU A 253 12.19 -17.07 -28.17
CA LEU A 253 12.40 -15.82 -27.47
C LEU A 253 11.61 -15.76 -26.16
N ARG A 254 10.51 -16.50 -26.08
CA ARG A 254 9.61 -16.56 -24.91
C ARG A 254 9.30 -18.02 -24.59
N PRO A 255 10.16 -18.67 -23.80
CA PRO A 255 9.99 -20.07 -23.42
C PRO A 255 8.84 -20.26 -22.41
N MET A 256 8.32 -19.18 -21.84
CA MET A 256 7.21 -19.17 -20.90
C MET A 256 5.95 -18.68 -21.61
N ASN A 257 4.86 -19.43 -21.46
CA ASN A 257 3.55 -19.04 -21.95
C ASN A 257 2.81 -18.24 -20.88
N ALA A 258 2.47 -16.97 -21.16
CA ALA A 258 1.85 -16.07 -20.18
C ALA A 258 0.47 -16.58 -19.72
N TYR A 259 -0.31 -17.18 -20.63
CA TYR A 259 -1.60 -17.78 -20.30
C TYR A 259 -1.42 -18.98 -19.37
N ALA A 260 -0.47 -19.87 -19.67
CA ALA A 260 -0.18 -21.02 -18.83
C ALA A 260 0.33 -20.61 -17.44
N GLU A 261 1.17 -19.58 -17.35
CA GLU A 261 1.67 -19.07 -16.06
C GLU A 261 0.56 -18.52 -15.17
N THR A 262 -0.42 -17.80 -15.76
CA THR A 262 -1.55 -17.27 -15.00
C THR A 262 -2.60 -18.33 -14.65
N MET A 263 -2.85 -19.29 -15.54
CA MET A 263 -3.89 -20.30 -15.35
C MET A 263 -3.39 -21.52 -14.56
N TYR A 264 -2.14 -21.94 -14.76
CA TYR A 264 -1.59 -23.20 -14.25
C TYR A 264 -0.35 -23.03 -13.37
N GLY A 265 0.33 -21.89 -13.43
CA GLY A 265 1.61 -21.65 -12.73
C GLY A 265 1.51 -21.69 -11.21
N GLY A 266 0.31 -21.64 -10.62
CA GLY A 266 0.10 -21.64 -9.18
C GLY A 266 -0.42 -20.30 -8.66
N TYR A 267 -0.13 -20.00 -7.37
CA TYR A 267 -0.61 -18.77 -6.73
C TYR A 267 0.37 -18.23 -5.71
N THR A 268 0.16 -16.97 -5.36
CA THR A 268 0.79 -16.29 -4.21
C THR A 268 -0.31 -15.88 -3.23
N ASP A 269 -0.08 -16.17 -1.96
CA ASP A 269 -0.96 -15.83 -0.83
C ASP A 269 -0.17 -14.93 0.14
N GLU A 270 -0.69 -13.74 0.40
CA GLU A 270 -0.11 -12.77 1.33
C GLU A 270 -1.06 -12.49 2.49
N ARG A 271 -0.47 -12.40 3.66
CA ARG A 271 -1.16 -11.99 4.86
C ARG A 271 -0.37 -10.90 5.56
N TYR A 272 -1.03 -9.78 5.77
CA TYR A 272 -0.56 -8.65 6.57
C TYR A 272 -1.38 -8.59 7.85
N THR A 273 -0.72 -8.55 8.98
CA THR A 273 -1.37 -8.33 10.28
C THR A 273 -0.68 -7.17 10.98
N ARG A 274 -1.46 -6.20 11.43
CA ARG A 274 -0.98 -5.11 12.29
C ARG A 274 -1.82 -5.04 13.53
N SER A 275 -1.16 -4.91 14.68
CA SER A 275 -1.79 -4.54 15.94
C SER A 275 -1.09 -3.31 16.51
N GLN A 276 -1.87 -2.41 17.05
CA GLN A 276 -1.41 -1.12 17.60
C GLN A 276 -2.09 -0.94 18.96
N THR A 277 -1.32 -0.62 19.97
CA THR A 277 -1.84 -0.39 21.32
C THR A 277 -1.20 0.87 21.89
N ASN A 278 -2.01 1.75 22.49
CA ASN A 278 -1.52 2.85 23.31
C ASN A 278 -2.19 2.79 24.68
N ILE A 279 -1.44 3.06 25.73
CA ILE A 279 -1.94 3.28 27.07
C ILE A 279 -1.39 4.62 27.53
N GLY A 280 -2.25 5.56 27.87
CA GLY A 280 -1.90 6.91 28.22
C GLY A 280 -2.41 7.35 29.58
N LEU A 281 -1.65 8.24 30.21
CA LEU A 281 -2.01 8.96 31.42
C LEU A 281 -1.93 10.45 31.11
N LYS A 282 -2.96 11.19 31.47
CA LYS A 282 -3.00 12.65 31.33
C LYS A 282 -3.41 13.26 32.69
N PHE A 283 -2.62 14.19 33.15
CA PHE A 283 -2.83 14.91 34.39
C PHE A 283 -3.19 16.37 34.07
N ASP A 284 -4.30 16.84 34.61
CA ASP A 284 -4.66 18.22 34.72
C ASP A 284 -4.22 18.69 36.09
N LEU A 285 -3.22 19.59 36.13
CA LEU A 285 -2.56 20.02 37.36
C LEU A 285 -2.93 21.46 37.71
N ASP A 286 -4.09 21.92 37.29
CA ASP A 286 -4.62 23.27 37.61
C ASP A 286 -4.63 23.54 39.10
N MET A 287 -4.74 22.50 39.95
CA MET A 287 -4.65 22.59 41.39
C MET A 287 -3.28 23.03 41.90
N LEU A 288 -2.20 22.80 41.16
CA LEU A 288 -0.86 23.23 41.50
C LEU A 288 -0.57 24.62 40.89
N THR A 289 -0.88 24.75 39.59
CA THR A 289 -0.70 25.99 38.84
C THR A 289 -1.67 25.97 37.67
N LYS A 290 -2.53 26.98 37.55
CA LYS A 290 -3.52 27.11 36.52
C LYS A 290 -2.88 27.01 35.12
N GLY A 291 -3.36 26.09 34.31
CA GLY A 291 -2.87 25.84 32.96
C GLY A 291 -1.73 24.82 32.88
N LEU A 292 -1.32 24.21 34.00
CA LEU A 292 -0.30 23.15 34.00
C LEU A 292 -0.91 21.79 33.67
N LYS A 293 -0.35 21.09 32.67
CA LYS A 293 -0.74 19.77 32.26
C LYS A 293 0.48 18.88 32.08
N ALA A 294 0.36 17.60 32.42
CA ALA A 294 1.40 16.63 32.18
C ALA A 294 0.77 15.32 31.63
N GLY A 295 1.56 14.53 30.99
CA GLY A 295 1.08 13.24 30.52
C GLY A 295 2.20 12.35 30.00
N ALA A 296 1.88 11.08 29.87
CA ALA A 296 2.74 10.09 29.26
C ALA A 296 1.88 9.04 28.57
N PHE A 297 2.38 8.45 27.49
CA PHE A 297 1.80 7.25 26.93
C PHE A 297 2.87 6.24 26.50
N LEU A 298 2.50 4.98 26.61
CA LEU A 298 3.24 3.84 26.08
C LEU A 298 2.55 3.35 24.81
N SER A 299 3.30 3.09 23.76
CA SER A 299 2.80 2.48 22.52
C SER A 299 3.53 1.17 22.23
N PHE A 300 2.77 0.17 21.79
CA PHE A 300 3.32 -1.09 21.31
C PHE A 300 2.63 -1.48 20.01
N ASP A 301 3.43 -1.60 18.95
CA ASP A 301 2.98 -1.96 17.61
C ASP A 301 3.65 -3.25 17.17
N ASN A 302 2.86 -4.13 16.55
CA ASN A 302 3.35 -5.34 15.91
C ASN A 302 2.89 -5.36 14.44
N TYR A 303 3.82 -5.68 13.56
CA TYR A 303 3.58 -5.90 12.15
C TYR A 303 4.11 -7.26 11.74
N ASP A 304 3.24 -8.10 11.18
CA ASP A 304 3.55 -9.41 10.65
C ASP A 304 3.15 -9.48 9.18
N TYR A 305 4.09 -9.86 8.33
CA TYR A 305 3.90 -10.10 6.91
C TYR A 305 4.36 -11.49 6.55
N LEU A 306 3.48 -12.27 5.97
CA LEU A 306 3.74 -13.61 5.47
C LEU A 306 3.38 -13.69 4.00
N GLN A 307 4.31 -14.17 3.16
CA GLN A 307 4.05 -14.50 1.76
C GLN A 307 4.36 -15.97 1.51
N LEU A 308 3.36 -16.71 1.07
CA LEU A 308 3.45 -18.09 0.61
C LEU A 308 3.26 -18.13 -0.91
N SER A 309 4.03 -18.94 -1.60
CA SER A 309 3.89 -19.17 -3.03
C SER A 309 3.79 -20.65 -3.31
N LEU A 310 2.79 -21.03 -4.09
CA LEU A 310 2.66 -22.34 -4.69
C LEU A 310 3.04 -22.21 -6.16
N SER A 311 4.13 -22.83 -6.58
CA SER A 311 4.56 -22.89 -7.98
C SER A 311 4.31 -24.25 -8.55
N LYS A 312 3.69 -24.28 -9.74
CA LYS A 312 3.48 -25.51 -10.55
C LYS A 312 4.29 -25.41 -11.82
N VAL A 313 4.76 -26.54 -12.29
CA VAL A 313 5.49 -26.65 -13.55
C VAL A 313 4.55 -27.22 -14.60
N TYR A 314 4.61 -26.68 -15.81
CA TYR A 314 3.82 -27.08 -16.96
C TYR A 314 4.72 -27.13 -18.20
N PRO A 315 4.46 -28.02 -19.20
CA PRO A 315 5.27 -28.14 -20.39
C PRO A 315 4.97 -27.02 -21.38
N THR A 316 5.98 -26.50 -22.03
CA THR A 316 5.84 -25.58 -23.18
C THR A 316 6.64 -26.05 -24.37
N TYR A 317 6.12 -25.82 -25.57
CA TYR A 317 6.71 -26.29 -26.82
C TYR A 317 6.79 -25.14 -27.83
N ALA A 318 7.95 -24.97 -28.45
CA ALA A 318 8.09 -24.12 -29.61
C ALA A 318 7.78 -24.94 -30.87
N ILE A 319 7.05 -24.32 -31.80
CA ILE A 319 6.58 -24.94 -33.05
C ILE A 319 7.42 -24.40 -34.20
N LYS A 320 7.94 -25.29 -35.04
CA LYS A 320 8.63 -24.94 -36.28
C LYS A 320 8.12 -25.85 -37.40
N THR A 321 8.00 -25.31 -38.61
CA THR A 321 7.78 -26.06 -39.82
C THR A 321 9.12 -26.30 -40.52
N TYR A 322 9.28 -27.49 -41.10
CA TYR A 322 10.39 -27.86 -41.98
C TYR A 322 9.86 -28.68 -43.13
N ARG A 323 10.61 -28.76 -44.22
CA ARG A 323 10.29 -29.65 -45.32
C ARG A 323 11.08 -30.93 -45.18
N ASP A 324 10.41 -32.07 -45.32
CA ASP A 324 11.04 -33.36 -45.31
C ASP A 324 11.71 -33.67 -46.68
N PHE A 325 12.31 -34.84 -46.79
CA PHE A 325 13.00 -35.28 -48.05
C PHE A 325 12.05 -35.45 -49.24
N ALA A 326 10.74 -35.63 -48.99
CA ALA A 326 9.71 -35.69 -50.01
C ALA A 326 9.20 -34.31 -50.44
N GLY A 327 9.67 -33.25 -49.78
CA GLY A 327 9.25 -31.85 -49.99
C GLY A 327 7.96 -31.49 -49.24
N GLU A 328 7.41 -32.42 -48.44
CA GLU A 328 6.22 -32.19 -47.64
C GLU A 328 6.54 -31.34 -46.40
N GLU A 329 5.60 -30.46 -46.05
CA GLU A 329 5.76 -29.56 -44.87
C GLU A 329 5.39 -30.36 -43.62
N GLN A 330 6.36 -30.49 -42.71
CA GLN A 330 6.26 -31.21 -41.45
C GLN A 330 6.37 -30.22 -40.28
N ILE A 331 5.79 -30.59 -39.13
CA ILE A 331 5.84 -29.81 -37.91
C ILE A 331 6.81 -30.46 -36.92
N MET A 332 7.70 -29.65 -36.36
CA MET A 332 8.62 -30.05 -35.30
C MET A 332 8.30 -29.32 -34.03
N TYR A 333 8.16 -30.08 -32.95
CA TYR A 333 7.97 -29.54 -31.60
C TYR A 333 9.27 -29.57 -30.82
N THR A 334 9.69 -28.45 -30.29
CA THR A 334 10.87 -28.34 -29.41
C THR A 334 10.41 -28.02 -28.00
N GLN A 335 10.60 -28.93 -27.07
CA GLN A 335 10.25 -28.71 -25.69
C GLN A 335 11.13 -27.60 -25.08
N MET A 336 10.50 -26.52 -24.63
CA MET A 336 11.17 -25.35 -24.06
C MET A 336 11.24 -25.42 -22.54
N LYS A 337 10.19 -25.91 -21.90
CA LYS A 337 10.09 -26.10 -20.47
C LYS A 337 9.71 -27.56 -20.21
N LYS A 338 10.48 -28.25 -19.37
CA LYS A 338 10.25 -29.66 -19.05
C LYS A 338 9.01 -29.84 -18.17
N THR A 339 8.37 -30.97 -18.33
CA THR A 339 7.30 -31.45 -17.46
C THR A 339 7.95 -32.07 -16.22
N ASP A 340 8.30 -31.31 -15.23
CA ASP A 340 8.40 -31.86 -13.88
C ASP A 340 7.10 -31.50 -13.18
N VAL A 341 6.30 -32.50 -12.83
CA VAL A 341 5.04 -32.35 -12.09
C VAL A 341 5.29 -31.89 -10.65
N ALA A 342 6.41 -31.28 -10.40
CA ALA A 342 6.81 -30.78 -9.10
C ALA A 342 5.99 -29.55 -8.72
N THR A 343 5.00 -29.75 -7.87
CA THR A 343 4.36 -28.67 -7.13
C THR A 343 5.23 -28.32 -5.95
N SER A 344 5.78 -27.12 -5.91
CA SER A 344 6.55 -26.64 -4.76
C SER A 344 5.81 -25.54 -4.02
N GLN A 345 5.62 -25.74 -2.72
CA GLN A 345 5.14 -24.68 -1.84
C GLN A 345 6.33 -24.11 -1.07
N SER A 346 6.50 -22.83 -1.13
CA SER A 346 7.60 -22.14 -0.46
C SER A 346 7.12 -20.90 0.28
N ARG A 347 7.78 -20.62 1.42
CA ARG A 347 7.67 -19.34 2.09
C ARG A 347 8.63 -18.37 1.40
N LYS A 348 8.08 -17.42 0.65
CA LYS A 348 8.87 -16.42 -0.10
C LYS A 348 9.42 -15.31 0.81
N SER A 349 8.60 -14.86 1.76
CA SER A 349 8.97 -13.77 2.66
C SER A 349 8.25 -13.92 4.00
N THR A 350 8.93 -13.51 5.05
CA THR A 350 8.36 -13.31 6.38
C THR A 350 9.03 -12.09 7.00
N THR A 351 8.24 -11.15 7.47
CA THR A 351 8.75 -9.99 8.19
C THR A 351 7.97 -9.85 9.47
N LEU A 352 8.66 -9.84 10.60
CA LEU A 352 8.11 -9.49 11.89
C LEU A 352 8.81 -8.22 12.37
N GLN A 353 8.04 -7.16 12.60
CA GLN A 353 8.53 -5.89 13.14
C GLN A 353 7.73 -5.54 14.37
N GLN A 354 8.43 -5.19 15.45
CA GLN A 354 7.84 -4.72 16.68
C GLN A 354 8.39 -3.34 17.00
N THR A 355 7.52 -2.44 17.42
CA THR A 355 7.92 -1.09 17.83
C THR A 355 7.34 -0.80 19.21
N LEU A 356 8.24 -0.58 20.17
CA LEU A 356 7.93 -0.07 21.49
C LEU A 356 8.25 1.42 21.52
N GLY A 357 7.30 2.23 21.94
CA GLY A 357 7.48 3.67 22.07
C GLY A 357 6.93 4.18 23.39
N TRP A 358 7.48 5.28 23.89
CA TRP A 358 6.85 6.08 24.92
C TRP A 358 7.05 7.56 24.65
N ASN A 359 6.10 8.32 25.12
CA ASN A 359 6.10 9.77 25.04
C ASN A 359 5.70 10.31 26.40
N ALA A 360 6.40 11.34 26.87
CA ALA A 360 6.04 12.06 28.06
C ALA A 360 6.09 13.57 27.77
N PHE A 361 5.16 14.32 28.33
CA PHE A 361 5.15 15.76 28.19
C PHE A 361 4.75 16.47 29.46
N ALA A 362 5.27 17.70 29.63
CA ALA A 362 4.78 18.70 30.57
C ALA A 362 4.49 19.97 29.78
N GLY A 363 3.32 20.54 29.96
CA GLY A 363 2.87 21.73 29.26
C GLY A 363 2.25 22.74 30.22
N TYR A 364 2.47 24.00 29.93
CA TYR A 364 1.88 25.12 30.63
C TYR A 364 1.24 26.06 29.63
N GLU A 365 0.02 26.49 29.87
CA GLU A 365 -0.71 27.43 29.03
C GLU A 365 -1.57 28.36 29.91
N ASN A 366 -1.31 29.66 29.83
CA ASN A 366 -2.07 30.62 30.60
C ASN A 366 -2.13 31.99 29.90
N THR A 367 -3.19 32.74 30.18
CA THR A 367 -3.37 34.11 29.73
C THR A 367 -3.29 35.06 30.91
N PHE A 368 -2.32 35.97 30.90
CA PHE A 368 -2.13 36.99 31.94
C PHE A 368 -2.71 38.33 31.46
N ASN A 369 -3.40 39.01 32.38
CA ASN A 369 -4.00 40.32 32.12
C ASN A 369 -4.86 40.39 30.84
N GLN A 370 -5.43 39.26 30.41
CA GLN A 370 -6.24 39.13 29.18
C GLN A 370 -5.49 39.50 27.87
N LYS A 371 -4.19 39.76 27.93
CA LYS A 371 -3.35 40.24 26.80
C LYS A 371 -2.12 39.39 26.53
N HIS A 372 -1.63 38.65 27.50
CA HIS A 372 -0.39 37.91 27.38
C HIS A 372 -0.68 36.41 27.41
N ASP A 373 -0.80 35.81 26.24
CA ASP A 373 -0.95 34.35 26.12
C ASP A 373 0.45 33.72 26.09
N VAL A 374 0.72 32.87 27.05
CA VAL A 374 2.00 32.15 27.17
C VAL A 374 1.73 30.67 27.12
N SER A 375 2.44 29.94 26.25
CA SER A 375 2.47 28.49 26.32
C SER A 375 3.89 27.95 26.23
N ALA A 376 4.15 26.94 27.04
CA ALA A 376 5.41 26.19 27.03
C ALA A 376 5.11 24.68 27.05
N ARG A 377 5.81 23.89 26.24
CA ARG A 377 5.67 22.44 26.22
C ARG A 377 7.03 21.79 26.09
N LEU A 378 7.37 20.97 27.07
CA LEU A 378 8.49 20.05 27.03
C LEU A 378 7.95 18.65 26.65
N THR A 379 8.57 18.00 25.68
CA THR A 379 8.18 16.65 25.23
C THR A 379 9.42 15.76 25.14
N TYR A 380 9.29 14.53 25.61
CA TYR A 380 10.26 13.47 25.40
C TYR A 380 9.60 12.34 24.64
N MET A 381 10.20 11.90 23.55
CA MET A 381 9.74 10.79 22.71
C MET A 381 10.85 9.77 22.56
N TYR A 382 10.52 8.51 22.72
CA TYR A 382 11.42 7.38 22.50
C TYR A 382 10.74 6.33 21.65
N SER A 383 11.48 5.71 20.74
CA SER A 383 11.01 4.55 19.99
C SER A 383 12.13 3.55 19.78
N LYS A 384 11.81 2.27 19.98
CA LYS A 384 12.66 1.12 19.70
C LYS A 384 11.95 0.21 18.71
N THR A 385 12.53 0.02 17.53
CA THR A 385 12.01 -0.89 16.50
C THR A 385 12.93 -2.08 16.37
N THR A 386 12.39 -3.28 16.56
CA THR A 386 13.04 -4.57 16.40
C THR A 386 12.51 -5.23 15.14
N ASN A 387 13.39 -5.63 14.22
CA ASN A 387 13.04 -6.37 13.01
C ASN A 387 13.60 -7.79 13.08
N GLN A 388 12.78 -8.78 12.75
CA GLN A 388 13.25 -10.17 12.69
C GLN A 388 14.39 -10.33 11.68
N GLY A 389 15.44 -11.04 12.07
CA GLY A 389 16.62 -11.29 11.22
C GLY A 389 17.62 -10.13 11.17
N VAL A 390 17.37 -9.04 11.89
CA VAL A 390 18.31 -7.92 12.03
C VAL A 390 18.84 -7.89 13.46
N THR A 391 20.16 -7.94 13.61
CA THR A 391 20.81 -8.03 14.93
C THR A 391 20.75 -6.73 15.74
N GLN A 392 20.56 -5.60 15.08
CA GLN A 392 20.54 -4.30 15.75
C GLN A 392 19.18 -3.63 15.68
N ASP A 393 18.60 -3.33 16.84
CA ASP A 393 17.40 -2.52 16.96
C ASP A 393 17.63 -1.08 16.47
N ILE A 394 16.57 -0.45 15.96
CA ILE A 394 16.59 0.96 15.63
C ILE A 394 16.01 1.73 16.80
N ILE A 395 16.84 2.55 17.42
CA ILE A 395 16.46 3.37 18.58
C ILE A 395 16.53 4.85 18.20
N ASN A 396 15.46 5.58 18.49
CA ASN A 396 15.41 7.02 18.36
C ASN A 396 14.89 7.66 19.66
N ALA A 397 15.44 8.79 20.00
CA ALA A 397 14.99 9.63 21.13
C ALA A 397 14.90 11.09 20.67
N ASN A 398 13.92 11.82 21.15
CA ASN A 398 13.74 13.22 20.83
C ASN A 398 13.27 13.96 22.09
N TYR A 399 14.03 14.99 22.49
CA TYR A 399 13.65 15.97 23.51
C TYR A 399 13.30 17.24 22.78
N ALA A 400 12.10 17.77 22.96
CA ALA A 400 11.66 18.98 22.30
C ALA A 400 11.05 19.94 23.30
N LEU A 401 11.45 21.23 23.22
CA LEU A 401 10.86 22.32 23.95
C LEU A 401 10.24 23.29 22.96
N ARG A 402 8.96 23.61 23.15
CA ARG A 402 8.22 24.63 22.41
C ARG A 402 7.83 25.74 23.36
N LEU A 403 8.06 26.98 22.94
CA LEU A 403 7.67 28.18 23.65
C LEU A 403 6.89 29.07 22.70
N ASN A 404 5.68 29.47 23.10
CA ASN A 404 4.87 30.43 22.35
C ASN A 404 4.48 31.59 23.29
N TYR A 405 4.53 32.78 22.74
CA TYR A 405 4.03 34.00 23.38
C TYR A 405 3.22 34.80 22.38
N MET A 406 2.03 35.21 22.76
CA MET A 406 1.18 36.09 21.97
C MET A 406 0.75 37.29 22.82
N TYR A 407 0.92 38.48 22.25
CA TYR A 407 0.50 39.73 22.87
C TYR A 407 -0.77 40.27 22.21
N ASP A 408 -1.79 40.49 23.03
CA ASP A 408 -3.08 41.11 22.68
C ASP A 408 -3.74 40.49 21.44
N ARG A 409 -3.45 39.19 21.21
CA ARG A 409 -3.86 38.44 19.98
C ARG A 409 -3.44 39.10 18.67
N ARG A 410 -2.39 39.94 18.70
CA ARG A 410 -1.86 40.69 17.55
C ARG A 410 -0.48 40.20 17.15
N TYR A 411 0.43 40.04 18.10
CA TYR A 411 1.83 39.70 17.86
C TYR A 411 2.14 38.35 18.49
N ALA A 412 2.61 37.41 17.68
CA ALA A 412 3.00 36.10 18.16
C ALA A 412 4.49 35.81 17.89
N VAL A 413 5.13 35.20 18.86
CA VAL A 413 6.51 34.73 18.81
C VAL A 413 6.53 33.25 19.17
N GLU A 414 7.18 32.43 18.37
CA GLU A 414 7.40 31.02 18.64
C GLU A 414 8.90 30.70 18.63
N ALA A 415 9.35 29.92 19.60
CA ALA A 415 10.71 29.41 19.68
C ALA A 415 10.68 27.90 20.00
N ASP A 416 11.30 27.08 19.16
CA ASP A 416 11.39 25.64 19.30
C ASP A 416 12.84 25.17 19.36
N MET A 417 13.11 24.21 20.24
CA MET A 417 14.40 23.53 20.36
C MET A 417 14.21 22.04 20.44
N ALA A 418 15.08 21.28 19.81
CA ALA A 418 15.07 19.82 19.94
C ALA A 418 16.48 19.24 19.99
N LEU A 419 16.63 18.23 20.85
CA LEU A 419 17.79 17.35 20.89
C LEU A 419 17.37 15.97 20.42
N MET A 420 17.80 15.61 19.20
CA MET A 420 17.41 14.39 18.52
C MET A 420 18.52 13.36 18.57
N GLY A 421 18.22 12.14 18.99
CA GLY A 421 19.18 11.05 19.09
C GLY A 421 18.81 9.83 18.25
N SER A 422 19.81 9.15 17.71
CA SER A 422 19.65 7.85 17.06
C SER A 422 20.88 6.97 17.25
N ASN A 423 20.65 5.66 17.48
CA ASN A 423 21.73 4.70 17.61
C ASN A 423 22.39 4.32 16.27
N ARG A 424 21.86 4.81 15.13
CA ARG A 424 22.46 4.61 13.80
C ARG A 424 23.76 5.37 13.59
N PHE A 425 24.03 6.36 14.43
CA PHE A 425 25.25 7.14 14.39
C PHE A 425 26.30 6.60 15.36
N LYS A 426 27.59 6.79 15.03
CA LYS A 426 28.70 6.33 15.85
C LYS A 426 28.67 6.97 17.24
N PRO A 427 29.27 6.34 18.28
CA PRO A 427 29.45 6.95 19.58
C PRO A 427 30.07 8.36 19.47
N GLY A 428 29.57 9.31 20.26
CA GLY A 428 29.96 10.71 20.23
C GLY A 428 29.11 11.59 19.30
N ASN A 429 28.50 11.04 18.24
CA ASN A 429 27.69 11.78 17.26
C ASN A 429 26.22 11.31 17.24
N LYS A 430 25.74 10.68 18.31
CA LYS A 430 24.38 10.13 18.38
C LYS A 430 23.29 11.17 18.49
N TYR A 431 23.62 12.36 18.96
CA TYR A 431 22.67 13.43 19.21
C TYR A 431 22.93 14.62 18.29
N PHE A 432 21.85 15.24 17.84
CA PHE A 432 21.85 16.45 17.02
C PHE A 432 20.90 17.48 17.63
N PHE A 433 21.38 18.72 17.79
CA PHE A 433 20.59 19.84 18.29
C PHE A 433 20.03 20.65 17.12
N SER A 434 18.76 21.02 17.20
CA SER A 434 18.06 21.82 16.18
C SER A 434 17.18 22.87 16.84
N THR A 435 17.11 24.05 16.22
CA THR A 435 16.26 25.16 16.66
C THR A 435 15.42 25.65 15.49
N ALA A 436 14.24 26.18 15.80
CA ALA A 436 13.38 26.91 14.88
C ALA A 436 12.71 28.07 15.62
N GLY A 437 12.30 29.09 14.88
CA GLY A 437 11.58 30.24 15.43
C GLY A 437 10.62 30.80 14.38
N GLY A 438 9.56 31.44 14.86
CA GLY A 438 8.53 32.06 14.06
C GLY A 438 8.06 33.38 14.67
N LEU A 439 7.71 34.34 13.83
CA LEU A 439 7.06 35.58 14.19
C LEU A 439 5.79 35.71 13.35
N ALA A 440 4.71 36.18 13.98
CA ALA A 440 3.46 36.45 13.26
C ALA A 440 2.84 37.74 13.75
N TRP A 441 2.25 38.47 12.82
CA TRP A 441 1.44 39.64 13.07
C TRP A 441 0.05 39.48 12.51
N ILE A 442 -0.96 39.57 13.38
CA ILE A 442 -2.38 39.40 13.00
C ILE A 442 -2.94 40.81 12.73
N LEU A 443 -2.82 41.24 11.50
CA LEU A 443 -3.23 42.57 11.04
C LEU A 443 -4.73 42.86 11.28
N SER A 444 -5.59 41.83 11.12
CA SER A 444 -7.03 41.98 11.33
C SER A 444 -7.44 42.35 12.77
N ASN A 445 -6.53 42.18 13.73
CA ASN A 445 -6.78 42.52 15.11
C ASN A 445 -6.27 43.92 15.51
N GLU A 446 -5.68 44.64 14.55
CA GLU A 446 -5.24 46.03 14.79
C GLU A 446 -6.43 46.98 14.77
N ASP A 447 -6.36 48.02 15.64
CA ASP A 447 -7.47 48.97 15.83
C ASP A 447 -7.82 49.70 14.53
N PHE A 448 -6.85 49.90 13.61
CA PHE A 448 -7.08 50.55 12.31
C PHE A 448 -7.75 49.67 11.28
N LEU A 449 -7.91 48.36 11.52
CA LEU A 449 -8.59 47.44 10.64
C LEU A 449 -9.87 46.83 11.23
N LYS A 450 -10.14 47.01 12.50
CA LYS A 450 -11.32 46.42 13.20
C LYS A 450 -12.65 46.87 12.63
N ASP A 451 -12.71 48.07 12.05
CA ASP A 451 -13.95 48.65 11.51
C ASP A 451 -14.06 48.57 9.99
N ASN A 452 -13.12 47.88 9.30
CA ASN A 452 -13.19 47.62 7.87
C ASN A 452 -13.66 46.16 7.65
N GLU A 453 -14.99 45.97 7.51
CA GLU A 453 -15.57 44.77 6.92
C GLU A 453 -15.33 44.71 5.39
#